data_9eefca7aa513992f7edddb1e144ddc5b
#
_entry.id   9eefca7aa513992f7edddb1e144ddc5b
#
_cell.length_a   1.000
_cell.length_b   1.000
_cell.length_c   1.000
_cell.angle_alpha   90.00
_cell.angle_beta   90.00
_cell.angle_gamma   90.00
#
_symmetry.space_group_name_H-M   'P 1'
#
loop_
_entity.id
_entity.type
_entity.pdbx_description
1 polymer ?
#
loop_
_entity_poly.entity_id
_entity_poly.type
_entity_poly.pdbx_seq_one_letter_code
_entity_poly.pdbx_strand_id
1 'polypeptide(L)'
;AFGEGPATGFRARRVAGVVEALQGREGAVVADLLDFLLLLEAFPQEGPPPHRPTEAERVRALLDRAWLLKEEDDWGALVEQLFAIGSPEALYLAAQVYLASGQWEDALALMEEVFRMDFQHPGYLPGYVLARMGQLLDLAGERERALRAYQGVLALSWAPEEARAVALAGLKTPFRL
;
A
#
# COMPACT_ATOMS: atom_id res chain seq x y z
N ALA A 1 -22.05 10.06 13.20
CA ALA A 1 -22.18 10.18 14.66
C ALA A 1 -21.49 8.97 15.28
N PHE A 2 -20.46 9.19 16.08
CA PHE A 2 -19.82 8.14 16.87
C PHE A 2 -20.73 7.82 18.05
N GLY A 3 -21.05 6.54 18.27
CA GLY A 3 -21.95 6.12 19.34
C GLY A 3 -21.44 6.57 20.71
N GLU A 4 -22.37 6.93 21.61
CA GLU A 4 -22.03 7.29 22.98
C GLU A 4 -21.57 6.05 23.75
N GLY A 5 -20.39 6.11 24.35
CA GLY A 5 -19.80 5.06 25.17
C GLY A 5 -18.89 5.64 26.26
N PRO A 6 -18.46 4.82 27.25
CA PRO A 6 -17.58 5.29 28.33
C PRO A 6 -16.29 5.99 27.83
N ALA A 7 -15.72 5.50 26.71
CA ALA A 7 -14.54 6.09 26.09
C ALA A 7 -14.83 7.49 25.54
N THR A 8 -16.02 7.71 24.96
CA THR A 8 -16.45 9.02 24.44
C THR A 8 -16.57 10.04 25.56
N GLY A 9 -17.20 9.67 26.68
CA GLY A 9 -17.34 10.54 27.85
C GLY A 9 -16.01 10.88 28.53
N PHE A 10 -15.06 9.94 28.55
CA PHE A 10 -13.71 10.19 29.06
C PHE A 10 -12.95 11.16 28.15
N ARG A 11 -13.03 10.97 26.84
CA ARG A 11 -12.39 11.83 25.84
C ARG A 11 -12.93 13.25 25.90
N ALA A 12 -14.26 13.42 25.98
CA ALA A 12 -14.89 14.73 26.08
C ALA A 12 -14.43 15.51 27.33
N ARG A 13 -14.31 14.84 28.49
CA ARG A 13 -13.78 15.46 29.72
C ARG A 13 -12.31 15.87 29.57
N ARG A 14 -11.48 15.03 28.93
CA ARG A 14 -10.07 15.34 28.65
C ARG A 14 -9.95 16.57 27.76
N VAL A 15 -10.72 16.62 26.68
CA VAL A 15 -10.71 17.74 25.73
C VAL A 15 -11.24 19.03 26.40
N ALA A 16 -12.26 18.95 27.26
CA ALA A 16 -12.72 20.11 28.01
C ALA A 16 -11.62 20.72 28.88
N GLY A 17 -10.80 19.90 29.53
CA GLY A 17 -9.64 20.41 30.29
C GLY A 17 -8.57 21.04 29.39
N VAL A 18 -8.36 20.49 28.18
CA VAL A 18 -7.45 21.09 27.17
C VAL A 18 -8.02 22.44 26.70
N VAL A 19 -9.30 22.52 26.42
CA VAL A 19 -9.99 23.78 26.00
C VAL A 19 -9.79 24.87 27.05
N GLU A 20 -10.01 24.54 28.32
CA GLU A 20 -9.82 25.48 29.43
C GLU A 20 -8.36 25.97 29.51
N ALA A 21 -7.40 25.05 29.36
CA ALA A 21 -5.96 25.39 29.38
C ALA A 21 -5.51 26.23 28.19
N LEU A 22 -6.21 26.21 27.07
CA LEU A 22 -5.88 26.93 25.83
C LEU A 22 -6.55 28.29 25.72
N GLN A 23 -7.57 28.57 26.53
CA GLN A 23 -8.28 29.86 26.48
C GLN A 23 -7.31 31.04 26.66
N GLY A 24 -7.37 31.99 25.71
CA GLY A 24 -6.53 33.19 25.71
C GLY A 24 -5.06 32.95 25.39
N ARG A 25 -4.68 31.77 24.89
CA ARG A 25 -3.30 31.47 24.45
C ARG A 25 -3.23 31.38 22.92
N GLU A 26 -2.13 31.87 22.39
CA GLU A 26 -1.78 31.66 20.98
C GLU A 26 -0.79 30.49 20.86
N GLY A 27 -0.99 29.64 19.85
CA GLY A 27 -0.09 28.49 19.60
C GLY A 27 -0.70 27.44 18.70
N ALA A 28 0.08 26.39 18.43
CA ALA A 28 -0.37 25.23 17.70
C ALA A 28 -0.65 24.08 18.65
N VAL A 29 -1.73 23.35 18.40
CA VAL A 29 -2.12 22.16 19.17
C VAL A 29 -1.99 20.93 18.26
N VAL A 30 -1.28 19.92 18.73
CA VAL A 30 -1.20 18.62 18.08
C VAL A 30 -2.20 17.69 18.79
N ALA A 31 -3.16 17.16 18.04
CA ALA A 31 -4.20 16.30 18.54
C ALA A 31 -4.45 15.12 17.61
N ASP A 32 -4.96 14.00 18.14
CA ASP A 32 -5.50 12.96 17.27
C ASP A 32 -6.81 13.45 16.59
N LEU A 33 -7.26 12.73 15.56
CA LEU A 33 -8.42 13.13 14.75
C LEU A 33 -9.68 13.35 15.61
N LEU A 34 -9.93 12.49 16.59
CA LEU A 34 -11.15 12.58 17.40
C LEU A 34 -11.08 13.75 18.40
N ASP A 35 -9.93 13.99 19.01
CA ASP A 35 -9.69 15.16 19.86
C ASP A 35 -9.76 16.45 19.05
N PHE A 36 -9.20 16.44 17.83
CA PHE A 36 -9.28 17.58 16.91
C PHE A 36 -10.72 17.95 16.56
N LEU A 37 -11.59 16.98 16.27
CA LEU A 37 -13.01 17.24 15.98
C LEU A 37 -13.73 17.87 17.17
N LEU A 38 -13.44 17.41 18.41
CA LEU A 38 -14.01 18.00 19.63
C LEU A 38 -13.44 19.41 19.91
N LEU A 39 -12.16 19.64 19.61
CA LEU A 39 -11.55 20.95 19.74
C LEU A 39 -12.13 21.96 18.73
N LEU A 40 -12.48 21.53 17.52
CA LEU A 40 -13.14 22.39 16.53
C LEU A 40 -14.53 22.87 16.99
N GLU A 41 -15.26 22.07 17.78
CA GLU A 41 -16.53 22.51 18.36
C GLU A 41 -16.33 23.63 19.39
N ALA A 42 -15.24 23.58 20.15
CA ALA A 42 -14.93 24.57 21.19
C ALA A 42 -14.24 25.83 20.63
N PHE A 43 -13.44 25.67 19.59
CA PHE A 43 -12.75 26.73 18.87
C PHE A 43 -13.15 26.73 17.41
N PRO A 44 -14.34 27.26 17.07
CA PRO A 44 -14.76 27.35 15.68
C PRO A 44 -13.75 28.23 14.92
N GLN A 45 -12.98 27.60 14.09
CA GLN A 45 -12.08 28.30 13.18
C GLN A 45 -12.63 28.16 11.76
N GLU A 46 -12.38 29.17 10.94
CA GLU A 46 -12.43 28.92 9.50
C GLU A 46 -11.45 27.80 9.24
N GLY A 47 -11.97 26.62 8.86
CA GLY A 47 -11.14 25.47 8.54
C GLY A 47 -10.08 25.87 7.50
N PRO A 48 -8.91 25.25 7.51
CA PRO A 48 -7.96 25.46 6.43
C PRO A 48 -8.69 25.24 5.09
N PRO A 49 -8.33 25.97 4.04
CA PRO A 49 -8.95 25.77 2.74
C PRO A 49 -8.90 24.29 2.41
N PRO A 50 -9.94 23.71 1.75
CA PRO A 50 -9.98 22.29 1.46
C PRO A 50 -8.70 21.90 0.75
N HIS A 51 -8.02 20.89 1.30
CA HIS A 51 -6.80 20.34 0.73
C HIS A 51 -7.06 19.91 -0.72
N ARG A 52 -6.30 20.43 -1.66
CA ARG A 52 -6.30 19.96 -3.05
C ARG A 52 -5.14 18.99 -3.21
N PRO A 53 -5.41 17.70 -3.39
CA PRO A 53 -4.34 16.72 -3.54
C PRO A 53 -3.41 17.09 -4.69
N THR A 54 -2.12 17.03 -4.43
CA THR A 54 -1.09 17.13 -5.46
C THR A 54 -1.15 15.90 -6.38
N GLU A 55 -0.48 15.96 -7.54
CA GLU A 55 -0.41 14.80 -8.44
C GLU A 55 0.28 13.61 -7.75
N ALA A 56 1.36 13.84 -7.01
CA ALA A 56 2.05 12.79 -6.26
C ALA A 56 1.14 12.11 -5.22
N GLU A 57 0.30 12.85 -4.52
CA GLU A 57 -0.67 12.28 -3.56
C GLU A 57 -1.75 11.47 -4.26
N ARG A 58 -2.22 11.91 -5.43
CA ARG A 58 -3.19 11.13 -6.23
C ARG A 58 -2.59 9.82 -6.72
N VAL A 59 -1.37 9.87 -7.24
CA VAL A 59 -0.63 8.68 -7.66
C VAL A 59 -0.45 7.73 -6.47
N ARG A 60 -0.01 8.23 -5.31
CA ARG A 60 0.15 7.38 -4.12
C ARG A 60 -1.17 6.75 -3.68
N ALA A 61 -2.26 7.51 -3.65
CA ALA A 61 -3.58 6.99 -3.28
C ALA A 61 -4.07 5.89 -4.25
N LEU A 62 -3.79 6.03 -5.55
CA LEU A 62 -4.10 5.00 -6.54
C LEU A 62 -3.28 3.73 -6.30
N LEU A 63 -1.97 3.85 -6.08
CA LEU A 63 -1.11 2.71 -5.78
C LEU A 63 -1.54 2.00 -4.49
N ASP A 64 -1.85 2.75 -3.43
CA ASP A 64 -2.33 2.20 -2.16
C ASP A 64 -3.66 1.43 -2.33
N ARG A 65 -4.56 1.95 -3.17
CA ARG A 65 -5.80 1.24 -3.54
C ARG A 65 -5.50 -0.04 -4.31
N ALA A 66 -4.58 0.01 -5.28
CA ALA A 66 -4.21 -1.14 -6.09
C ALA A 66 -3.55 -2.26 -5.26
N TRP A 67 -2.84 -1.94 -4.17
CA TRP A 67 -2.31 -2.93 -3.25
C TRP A 67 -3.41 -3.77 -2.57
N LEU A 68 -4.63 -3.24 -2.40
CA LEU A 68 -5.75 -3.96 -1.79
C LEU A 68 -6.42 -4.94 -2.76
N LEU A 69 -6.34 -4.70 -4.07
CA LEU A 69 -6.89 -5.53 -5.16
C LEU A 69 -8.30 -6.06 -4.85
N LYS A 70 -9.23 -5.14 -4.64
CA LYS A 70 -10.60 -5.50 -4.29
C LYS A 70 -11.39 -6.01 -5.49
N GLU A 71 -12.24 -7.03 -5.26
CA GLU A 71 -13.07 -7.62 -6.32
C GLU A 71 -14.09 -6.64 -6.92
N GLU A 72 -14.58 -5.66 -6.14
CA GLU A 72 -15.49 -4.63 -6.60
C GLU A 72 -14.83 -3.54 -7.46
N ASP A 73 -13.51 -3.52 -7.58
CA ASP A 73 -12.80 -2.56 -8.40
C ASP A 73 -12.94 -2.90 -9.90
N ASP A 74 -13.04 -1.88 -10.73
CA ASP A 74 -12.88 -2.03 -12.18
C ASP A 74 -11.40 -2.27 -12.51
N TRP A 75 -11.02 -3.52 -12.63
CA TRP A 75 -9.63 -3.92 -12.85
C TRP A 75 -9.10 -3.46 -14.21
N GLY A 76 -9.97 -3.33 -15.24
CA GLY A 76 -9.57 -2.79 -16.54
C GLY A 76 -9.13 -1.34 -16.43
N ALA A 77 -9.99 -0.50 -15.85
CA ALA A 77 -9.68 0.91 -15.62
C ALA A 77 -8.48 1.09 -14.66
N LEU A 78 -8.33 0.21 -13.67
CA LEU A 78 -7.20 0.23 -12.75
C LEU A 78 -5.87 -0.02 -13.49
N VAL A 79 -5.83 -1.04 -14.35
CA VAL A 79 -4.64 -1.37 -15.15
C VAL A 79 -4.25 -0.22 -16.07
N GLU A 80 -5.21 0.42 -16.75
CA GLU A 80 -4.94 1.59 -17.59
C GLU A 80 -4.29 2.74 -16.82
N GLN A 81 -4.79 3.02 -15.59
CA GLN A 81 -4.22 4.04 -14.73
C GLN A 81 -2.81 3.67 -14.24
N LEU A 82 -2.58 2.41 -13.91
CA LEU A 82 -1.26 1.91 -13.50
C LEU A 82 -0.24 2.02 -14.65
N PHE A 83 -0.62 1.70 -15.88
CA PHE A 83 0.23 1.89 -17.05
C PHE A 83 0.53 3.37 -17.31
N ALA A 84 -0.44 4.27 -17.11
CA ALA A 84 -0.21 5.70 -17.24
C ALA A 84 0.82 6.25 -16.23
N ILE A 85 0.91 5.65 -15.02
CA ILE A 85 1.95 5.97 -14.04
C ILE A 85 3.31 5.42 -14.48
N GLY A 86 3.37 4.19 -14.97
CA GLY A 86 4.54 3.55 -15.54
C GLY A 86 5.73 3.34 -14.58
N SER A 87 5.55 3.54 -13.28
CA SER A 87 6.59 3.27 -12.28
C SER A 87 6.75 1.77 -12.04
N PRO A 88 7.92 1.29 -11.55
CA PRO A 88 8.11 -0.13 -11.22
C PRO A 88 7.03 -0.68 -10.28
N GLU A 89 6.61 0.10 -9.28
CA GLU A 89 5.52 -0.28 -8.37
C GLU A 89 4.19 -0.39 -9.11
N ALA A 90 3.87 0.55 -9.99
CA ALA A 90 2.63 0.52 -10.77
C ALA A 90 2.58 -0.69 -11.71
N LEU A 91 3.66 -0.99 -12.42
CA LEU A 91 3.75 -2.16 -13.31
C LEU A 91 3.70 -3.47 -12.51
N TYR A 92 4.33 -3.53 -11.33
CA TYR A 92 4.18 -4.66 -10.42
C TYR A 92 2.72 -4.87 -10.03
N LEU A 93 1.99 -3.81 -9.68
CA LEU A 93 0.58 -3.89 -9.31
C LEU A 93 -0.31 -4.28 -10.49
N ALA A 94 -0.02 -3.80 -11.71
CA ALA A 94 -0.69 -4.26 -12.92
C ALA A 94 -0.47 -5.78 -13.16
N ALA A 95 0.74 -6.28 -12.93
CA ALA A 95 1.02 -7.71 -13.01
C ALA A 95 0.23 -8.52 -11.96
N GLN A 96 -0.06 -7.95 -10.78
CA GLN A 96 -0.95 -8.61 -9.79
C GLN A 96 -2.37 -8.75 -10.35
N VAL A 97 -2.89 -7.71 -11.01
CA VAL A 97 -4.22 -7.75 -11.63
C VAL A 97 -4.29 -8.83 -12.71
N TYR A 98 -3.31 -8.87 -13.61
CA TYR A 98 -3.24 -9.93 -14.64
C TYR A 98 -3.20 -11.32 -14.04
N LEU A 99 -2.37 -11.53 -13.02
CA LEU A 99 -2.29 -12.85 -12.36
C LEU A 99 -3.62 -13.22 -11.68
N ALA A 100 -4.28 -12.28 -11.01
CA ALA A 100 -5.59 -12.50 -10.37
C ALA A 100 -6.68 -12.80 -11.40
N SER A 101 -6.55 -12.27 -12.62
CA SER A 101 -7.43 -12.55 -13.75
C SER A 101 -7.08 -13.84 -14.50
N GLY A 102 -6.09 -14.61 -14.04
CA GLY A 102 -5.63 -15.83 -14.70
C GLY A 102 -4.71 -15.62 -15.93
N GLN A 103 -4.33 -14.38 -16.21
CA GLN A 103 -3.48 -13.99 -17.34
C GLN A 103 -2.00 -13.99 -16.92
N TRP A 104 -1.51 -15.15 -16.52
CA TRP A 104 -0.19 -15.26 -15.91
C TRP A 104 0.97 -15.01 -16.90
N GLU A 105 0.79 -15.27 -18.21
CA GLU A 105 1.78 -14.98 -19.25
C GLU A 105 1.99 -13.46 -19.39
N ASP A 106 0.91 -12.69 -19.39
CA ASP A 106 0.96 -11.22 -19.46
C ASP A 106 1.58 -10.66 -18.17
N ALA A 107 1.22 -11.24 -17.01
CA ALA A 107 1.86 -10.90 -15.74
C ALA A 107 3.37 -11.16 -15.76
N LEU A 108 3.83 -12.27 -16.34
CA LEU A 108 5.24 -12.61 -16.45
C LEU A 108 5.97 -11.61 -17.37
N ALA A 109 5.40 -11.30 -18.53
CA ALA A 109 5.99 -10.33 -19.46
C ALA A 109 6.16 -8.95 -18.80
N LEU A 110 5.16 -8.52 -18.03
CA LEU A 110 5.20 -7.26 -17.30
C LEU A 110 6.25 -7.28 -16.17
N MET A 111 6.36 -8.38 -15.46
CA MET A 111 7.40 -8.55 -14.43
C MET A 111 8.82 -8.58 -15.01
N GLU A 112 9.01 -9.11 -16.21
CA GLU A 112 10.28 -9.02 -16.91
C GLU A 112 10.63 -7.58 -17.30
N GLU A 113 9.64 -6.75 -17.60
CA GLU A 113 9.84 -5.31 -17.80
C GLU A 113 10.25 -4.61 -16.51
N VAL A 114 9.56 -4.87 -15.40
CA VAL A 114 9.94 -4.35 -14.08
C VAL A 114 11.38 -4.70 -13.73
N PHE A 115 11.83 -5.91 -14.08
CA PHE A 115 13.23 -6.35 -13.85
C PHE A 115 14.28 -5.56 -14.63
N ARG A 116 13.90 -4.90 -15.72
CA ARG A 116 14.80 -4.02 -16.50
C ARG A 116 14.86 -2.60 -15.93
N MET A 117 13.98 -2.27 -14.99
CA MET A 117 13.89 -0.96 -14.35
C MET A 117 14.64 -0.96 -13.01
N ASP A 118 14.89 0.22 -12.47
CA ASP A 118 15.30 0.35 -11.07
C ASP A 118 14.08 0.24 -10.15
N PHE A 119 13.92 -0.91 -9.50
CA PHE A 119 12.81 -1.19 -8.57
C PHE A 119 13.26 -1.24 -7.10
N GLN A 120 14.38 -0.60 -6.75
CA GLN A 120 14.86 -0.57 -5.37
C GLN A 120 14.01 0.33 -4.44
N HIS A 121 13.23 1.21 -5.03
CA HIS A 121 12.34 2.10 -4.30
C HIS A 121 10.87 1.91 -4.76
N PRO A 122 9.92 1.89 -3.78
CA PRO A 122 10.11 1.90 -2.32
C PRO A 122 10.80 0.63 -1.82
N GLY A 123 11.51 0.71 -0.67
CA GLY A 123 12.39 -0.34 -0.18
C GLY A 123 11.74 -1.72 0.06
N TYR A 124 10.41 -1.80 0.17
CA TYR A 124 9.67 -3.07 0.27
C TYR A 124 9.48 -3.75 -1.08
N LEU A 125 9.54 -3.00 -2.19
CA LEU A 125 9.20 -3.48 -3.52
C LEU A 125 10.10 -4.64 -4.02
N PRO A 126 11.43 -4.62 -3.83
CA PRO A 126 12.30 -5.71 -4.29
C PRO A 126 11.89 -7.09 -3.77
N GLY A 127 11.48 -7.18 -2.51
CA GLY A 127 11.00 -8.43 -1.92
C GLY A 127 9.78 -9.00 -2.63
N TYR A 128 8.79 -8.15 -2.86
CA TYR A 128 7.57 -8.54 -3.55
C TYR A 128 7.81 -8.88 -5.02
N VAL A 129 8.62 -8.08 -5.73
CA VAL A 129 8.99 -8.31 -7.14
C VAL A 129 9.67 -9.67 -7.31
N LEU A 130 10.68 -9.98 -6.50
CA LEU A 130 11.39 -11.26 -6.55
C LEU A 130 10.48 -12.45 -6.20
N ALA A 131 9.65 -12.32 -5.17
CA ALA A 131 8.71 -13.37 -4.77
C ALA A 131 7.70 -13.68 -5.89
N ARG A 132 7.12 -12.64 -6.50
CA ARG A 132 6.16 -12.80 -7.60
C ARG A 132 6.82 -13.35 -8.85
N MET A 133 8.01 -12.88 -9.20
CA MET A 133 8.78 -13.44 -10.31
C MET A 133 9.02 -14.93 -10.12
N GLY A 134 9.37 -15.37 -8.91
CA GLY A 134 9.52 -16.80 -8.60
C GLY A 134 8.26 -17.59 -8.87
N GLN A 135 7.09 -17.10 -8.46
CA GLN A 135 5.81 -17.74 -8.71
C GLN A 135 5.47 -17.84 -10.21
N LEU A 136 5.67 -16.74 -10.96
CA LEU A 136 5.40 -16.71 -12.40
C LEU A 136 6.35 -17.62 -13.19
N LEU A 137 7.62 -17.69 -12.80
CA LEU A 137 8.59 -18.62 -13.39
C LEU A 137 8.24 -20.08 -13.09
N ASP A 138 7.69 -20.39 -11.91
CA ASP A 138 7.17 -21.73 -11.61
C ASP A 138 5.99 -22.08 -12.53
N LEU A 139 5.06 -21.16 -12.80
CA LEU A 139 3.95 -21.35 -13.75
C LEU A 139 4.48 -21.58 -15.19
N ALA A 140 5.55 -20.88 -15.57
CA ALA A 140 6.21 -21.06 -16.87
C ALA A 140 7.03 -22.36 -16.96
N GLY A 141 7.14 -23.14 -15.88
CA GLY A 141 7.96 -24.35 -15.84
C GLY A 141 9.47 -24.09 -15.70
N GLU A 142 9.86 -22.85 -15.46
CA GLU A 142 11.27 -22.41 -15.36
C GLU A 142 11.79 -22.52 -13.91
N ARG A 143 11.71 -23.74 -13.36
CA ARG A 143 11.98 -24.00 -11.94
C ARG A 143 13.33 -23.49 -11.44
N GLU A 144 14.39 -23.62 -12.20
CA GLU A 144 15.71 -23.17 -11.77
C GLU A 144 15.79 -21.65 -11.63
N ARG A 145 15.12 -20.92 -12.53
CA ARG A 145 15.02 -19.46 -12.44
C ARG A 145 14.13 -19.05 -11.25
N ALA A 146 13.02 -19.76 -11.03
CA ALA A 146 12.14 -19.55 -9.88
C ALA A 146 12.89 -19.70 -8.55
N LEU A 147 13.68 -20.77 -8.41
CA LEU A 147 14.49 -21.00 -7.20
C LEU A 147 15.47 -19.86 -6.95
N ARG A 148 16.14 -19.34 -7.98
CA ARG A 148 17.03 -18.17 -7.86
C ARG A 148 16.28 -16.92 -7.40
N ALA A 149 15.07 -16.68 -7.93
CA ALA A 149 14.25 -15.56 -7.52
C ALA A 149 13.85 -15.65 -6.03
N TYR A 150 13.40 -16.81 -5.57
CA TYR A 150 13.07 -17.04 -4.16
C TYR A 150 14.30 -16.89 -3.24
N GLN A 151 15.46 -17.42 -3.65
CA GLN A 151 16.72 -17.23 -2.92
C GLN A 151 17.09 -15.74 -2.84
N GLY A 152 16.85 -14.99 -3.91
CA GLY A 152 17.03 -13.54 -3.94
C GLY A 152 16.24 -12.81 -2.88
N VAL A 153 14.97 -13.19 -2.64
CA VAL A 153 14.16 -12.61 -1.55
C VAL A 153 14.83 -12.81 -0.19
N LEU A 154 15.35 -14.03 0.06
CA LEU A 154 15.98 -14.35 1.35
C LEU A 154 17.35 -13.70 1.54
N ALA A 155 18.01 -13.32 0.44
CA ALA A 155 19.30 -12.62 0.46
C ALA A 155 19.17 -11.11 0.70
N LEU A 156 17.96 -10.53 0.55
CA LEU A 156 17.74 -9.12 0.86
C LEU A 156 17.98 -8.87 2.36
N SER A 157 18.69 -7.79 2.67
CA SER A 157 18.91 -7.36 4.06
C SER A 157 17.61 -7.06 4.78
N TRP A 158 16.61 -6.59 4.03
CA TRP A 158 15.23 -6.42 4.47
C TRP A 158 14.29 -6.88 3.35
N ALA A 159 13.35 -7.73 3.70
CA ALA A 159 12.26 -8.14 2.82
C ALA A 159 10.96 -8.24 3.64
N PRO A 160 9.81 -7.85 3.09
CA PRO A 160 8.52 -8.04 3.75
C PRO A 160 8.31 -9.49 4.18
N GLU A 161 7.66 -9.67 5.33
CA GLU A 161 7.43 -11.02 5.89
C GLU A 161 6.62 -11.90 4.92
N GLU A 162 5.63 -11.33 4.26
CA GLU A 162 4.80 -12.01 3.26
C GLU A 162 5.65 -12.48 2.07
N ALA A 163 6.55 -11.64 1.57
CA ALA A 163 7.45 -12.01 0.48
C ALA A 163 8.41 -13.15 0.89
N ARG A 164 8.92 -13.11 2.13
CA ARG A 164 9.74 -14.19 2.68
C ARG A 164 8.95 -15.49 2.83
N ALA A 165 7.71 -15.42 3.30
CA ALA A 165 6.83 -16.59 3.41
C ALA A 165 6.59 -17.24 2.05
N VAL A 166 6.28 -16.44 1.02
CA VAL A 166 6.12 -16.90 -0.37
C VAL A 166 7.41 -17.58 -0.85
N ALA A 167 8.56 -16.96 -0.64
CA ALA A 167 9.84 -17.51 -1.05
C ALA A 167 10.15 -18.85 -0.37
N LEU A 168 9.93 -18.96 0.94
CA LEU A 168 10.14 -20.20 1.70
C LEU A 168 9.21 -21.32 1.23
N ALA A 169 7.95 -21.01 0.91
CA ALA A 169 7.01 -21.96 0.34
C ALA A 169 7.45 -22.38 -1.06
N GLY A 170 7.81 -21.43 -1.92
CA GLY A 170 8.25 -21.65 -3.28
C GLY A 170 9.54 -22.46 -3.38
N LEU A 171 10.48 -22.33 -2.45
CA LEU A 171 11.68 -23.17 -2.38
C LEU A 171 11.36 -24.64 -2.13
N LYS A 172 10.29 -24.94 -1.40
CA LYS A 172 9.87 -26.32 -1.08
C LYS A 172 9.05 -26.93 -2.20
N THR A 173 8.12 -26.18 -2.76
CA THR A 173 7.14 -26.68 -3.73
C THR A 173 6.93 -25.63 -4.82
N PRO A 174 6.95 -26.00 -6.12
CA PRO A 174 6.61 -25.06 -7.19
C PRO A 174 5.23 -24.46 -7.00
N PHE A 175 5.11 -23.17 -7.26
CA PHE A 175 3.83 -22.48 -7.23
C PHE A 175 2.92 -22.98 -8.37
N ARG A 176 1.61 -23.13 -8.09
CA ARG A 176 0.57 -23.51 -9.04
C ARG A 176 -0.67 -22.65 -8.77
N LEU A 177 -1.40 -22.30 -9.83
CA LEU A 177 -2.74 -21.71 -9.75
C LEU A 177 -3.80 -22.72 -9.34
#